data_2beda744fb6c613d02f058550429874a
#
_entry.id   2beda744fb6c613d02f058550429874a
#
_cell.length_a   1.000
_cell.length_b   1.000
_cell.length_c   1.000
_cell.angle_alpha   90.00
_cell.angle_beta   90.00
_cell.angle_gamma   90.00
#
_symmetry.space_group_name_H-M   'P 1'
#
loop_
_entity.id
_entity.type
_entity.pdbx_description
1 polymer ?
#
loop_
_entity_poly.entity_id
_entity_poly.type
_entity_poly.pdbx_seq_one_letter_code
_entity_poly.pdbx_strand_id
1 'polypeptide(L)'
;MADGFVPEVVVSNHLEKVKAEIFSYINSNARAIDDNFAAFFGNIVTILDNAGISIPDQVYDEFIDSIAYTVFDVSNRAGDLKFLTRACGIACGMKRKKERKAGVHLAAAVKLMKIGMPLAATTFLQPYRKFDAAVGCWCAYCYYTLYKEGSSEPGYSASERWNYLKTARQQMEELGQAQPGLNRLVKGELADDRWLIEPFWVMIFLATEWIPENRWFLEIGITRAKQEKNEPALVKLLQIGFLRFPNDMLFYREAYHLKFEQGDLADALGLIRDLLQRFPEDPEPVYYGLRTGLYLPQKEVFEEFRRRADAIKMPGHVLHLIDYLYAFLRGRMDQANLSLDEFHRKYPSLNYYSEILRFVTTEIPPTEKSVKRVVFLSVDNFCKKMLRIGET
;
A
#
# COMPACT_ATOMS: atom_id res chain seq x y z
N MET A 1 -4.37 -37.55 -17.21
CA MET A 1 -3.53 -36.47 -17.74
C MET A 1 -3.32 -35.52 -16.58
N ALA A 2 -2.11 -35.49 -16.05
CA ALA A 2 -1.79 -34.65 -14.88
C ALA A 2 -1.54 -33.23 -15.40
N ASP A 3 -2.44 -32.30 -15.07
CA ASP A 3 -2.21 -30.88 -15.27
C ASP A 3 -1.04 -30.47 -14.39
N GLY A 4 0.11 -30.22 -15.03
CA GLY A 4 1.33 -29.80 -14.36
C GLY A 4 1.16 -28.43 -13.74
N PHE A 5 0.97 -28.42 -12.42
CA PHE A 5 1.03 -27.23 -11.60
C PHE A 5 2.44 -26.65 -11.66
N VAL A 6 2.67 -25.64 -12.48
CA VAL A 6 3.95 -24.91 -12.51
C VAL A 6 3.94 -23.98 -11.30
N PRO A 7 4.92 -24.08 -10.37
CA PRO A 7 4.95 -23.21 -9.20
C PRO A 7 5.00 -21.72 -9.60
N GLU A 8 4.22 -20.88 -8.95
CA GLU A 8 4.14 -19.41 -9.16
C GLU A 8 5.51 -18.72 -9.19
N VAL A 9 6.46 -19.21 -8.41
CA VAL A 9 7.85 -18.73 -8.35
C VAL A 9 8.61 -18.94 -9.67
N VAL A 10 8.34 -20.04 -10.39
CA VAL A 10 9.01 -20.35 -11.68
C VAL A 10 8.48 -19.44 -12.78
N VAL A 11 7.17 -19.16 -12.77
CA VAL A 11 6.52 -18.23 -13.71
C VAL A 11 7.04 -16.81 -13.49
N SER A 12 7.18 -16.36 -12.24
CA SER A 12 7.71 -15.05 -11.90
C SER A 12 9.15 -14.84 -12.36
N ASN A 13 10.04 -15.80 -12.11
CA ASN A 13 11.45 -15.70 -12.54
C ASN A 13 11.62 -15.70 -14.06
N HIS A 14 10.75 -16.42 -14.77
CA HIS A 14 10.80 -16.44 -16.22
C HIS A 14 10.27 -15.14 -16.82
N LEU A 15 9.20 -14.59 -16.27
CA LEU A 15 8.65 -13.28 -16.66
C LEU A 15 9.67 -12.17 -16.49
N GLU A 16 10.44 -12.16 -15.41
CA GLU A 16 11.49 -11.15 -15.17
C GLU A 16 12.63 -11.25 -16.20
N LYS A 17 12.99 -12.46 -16.65
CA LYS A 17 13.95 -12.63 -17.75
C LYS A 17 13.42 -12.06 -19.06
N VAL A 18 12.16 -12.33 -19.40
CA VAL A 18 11.54 -11.81 -20.62
C VAL A 18 11.42 -10.29 -20.56
N LYS A 19 11.08 -9.73 -19.43
CA LYS A 19 11.09 -8.27 -19.20
C LYS A 19 12.48 -7.70 -19.47
N ALA A 20 13.52 -8.28 -18.86
CA ALA A 20 14.91 -7.81 -19.05
C ALA A 20 15.34 -7.87 -20.53
N GLU A 21 14.97 -8.93 -21.26
CA GLU A 21 15.27 -9.06 -22.69
C GLU A 21 14.58 -7.97 -23.51
N ILE A 22 13.27 -7.73 -23.27
CA ILE A 22 12.51 -6.70 -23.97
C ILE A 22 13.07 -5.31 -23.67
N PHE A 23 13.36 -4.98 -22.43
CA PHE A 23 13.93 -3.68 -22.07
C PHE A 23 15.33 -3.48 -22.67
N SER A 24 16.15 -4.53 -22.71
CA SER A 24 17.44 -4.51 -23.41
C SER A 24 17.25 -4.25 -24.90
N TYR A 25 16.27 -4.92 -25.53
CA TYR A 25 15.93 -4.71 -26.95
C TYR A 25 15.48 -3.28 -27.22
N ILE A 26 14.59 -2.71 -26.37
CA ILE A 26 14.11 -1.33 -26.49
C ILE A 26 15.29 -0.35 -26.44
N ASN A 27 16.13 -0.46 -25.43
CA ASN A 27 17.26 0.44 -25.23
C ASN A 27 18.30 0.36 -26.36
N SER A 28 18.52 -0.85 -26.90
CA SER A 28 19.49 -1.07 -27.98
C SER A 28 19.00 -0.62 -29.36
N ASN A 29 17.67 -0.47 -29.53
CA ASN A 29 17.05 -0.17 -30.82
C ASN A 29 16.26 1.14 -30.81
N ALA A 30 16.61 2.11 -29.96
CA ALA A 30 15.88 3.36 -29.79
C ALA A 30 15.63 4.12 -31.11
N ARG A 31 16.59 4.11 -32.05
CA ARG A 31 16.44 4.75 -33.38
C ARG A 31 15.34 4.09 -34.22
N ALA A 32 15.20 2.75 -34.15
CA ALA A 32 14.16 2.02 -34.86
C ALA A 32 12.75 2.40 -34.41
N ILE A 33 12.59 2.86 -33.18
CA ILE A 33 11.32 3.39 -32.65
C ILE A 33 10.88 4.62 -33.40
N ASP A 34 11.82 5.55 -33.63
CA ASP A 34 11.52 6.81 -34.33
C ASP A 34 11.25 6.60 -35.83
N ASP A 35 11.89 5.61 -36.44
CA ASP A 35 11.80 5.33 -37.86
C ASP A 35 10.56 4.46 -38.23
N ASN A 36 10.30 3.39 -37.45
CA ASN A 36 9.19 2.48 -37.72
C ASN A 36 8.60 1.86 -36.45
N PHE A 37 7.82 2.65 -35.73
CA PHE A 37 7.21 2.28 -34.46
C PHE A 37 6.34 1.01 -34.53
N ALA A 38 5.59 0.82 -35.62
CA ALA A 38 4.70 -0.34 -35.77
C ALA A 38 5.48 -1.66 -35.88
N ALA A 39 6.55 -1.67 -36.69
CA ALA A 39 7.43 -2.85 -36.81
C ALA A 39 8.17 -3.12 -35.52
N PHE A 40 8.60 -2.07 -34.82
CA PHE A 40 9.27 -2.18 -33.52
C PHE A 40 8.38 -2.88 -32.47
N PHE A 41 7.13 -2.43 -32.33
CA PHE A 41 6.17 -3.10 -31.44
C PHE A 41 5.82 -4.51 -31.90
N GLY A 42 5.75 -4.76 -33.20
CA GLY A 42 5.56 -6.13 -33.74
C GLY A 42 6.67 -7.09 -33.29
N ASN A 43 7.92 -6.64 -33.26
CA ASN A 43 9.04 -7.44 -32.76
C ASN A 43 8.91 -7.74 -31.26
N ILE A 44 8.45 -6.77 -30.46
CA ILE A 44 8.20 -6.99 -29.02
C ILE A 44 7.12 -8.05 -28.81
N VAL A 45 6.02 -8.00 -29.59
CA VAL A 45 4.97 -9.05 -29.54
C VAL A 45 5.57 -10.40 -29.86
N THR A 46 6.40 -10.48 -30.89
CA THR A 46 7.06 -11.75 -31.28
C THR A 46 7.93 -12.31 -30.16
N ILE A 47 8.67 -11.46 -29.44
CA ILE A 47 9.44 -11.88 -28.25
C ILE A 47 8.51 -12.43 -27.17
N LEU A 48 7.39 -11.74 -26.89
CA LEU A 48 6.40 -12.17 -25.91
C LEU A 48 5.75 -13.50 -26.27
N ASP A 49 5.36 -13.67 -27.53
CA ASP A 49 4.70 -14.89 -28.01
C ASP A 49 5.68 -16.08 -27.99
N ASN A 50 6.93 -15.86 -28.38
CA ASN A 50 7.97 -16.90 -28.38
C ASN A 50 8.37 -17.34 -26.96
N ALA A 51 8.14 -16.50 -25.95
CA ALA A 51 8.42 -16.86 -24.56
C ALA A 51 7.52 -17.99 -24.03
N GLY A 52 6.40 -18.30 -24.71
CA GLY A 52 5.56 -19.48 -24.41
C GLY A 52 4.93 -19.49 -23.02
N ILE A 53 4.84 -18.34 -22.37
CA ILE A 53 4.36 -18.24 -20.99
C ILE A 53 2.85 -17.97 -20.97
N SER A 54 2.12 -18.75 -20.16
CA SER A 54 0.74 -18.42 -19.82
C SER A 54 0.74 -17.29 -18.78
N ILE A 55 0.76 -16.03 -19.25
CA ILE A 55 0.69 -14.84 -18.39
C ILE A 55 -0.79 -14.48 -18.17
N PRO A 56 -1.25 -14.26 -16.91
CA PRO A 56 -2.58 -13.75 -16.66
C PRO A 56 -2.82 -12.42 -17.38
N ASP A 57 -4.03 -12.22 -17.92
CA ASP A 57 -4.36 -11.02 -18.73
C ASP A 57 -4.04 -9.70 -18.03
N GLN A 58 -4.23 -9.65 -16.72
CA GLN A 58 -3.92 -8.44 -15.95
C GLN A 58 -2.43 -8.14 -15.96
N VAL A 59 -1.60 -9.12 -15.64
CA VAL A 59 -0.14 -8.98 -15.59
C VAL A 59 0.41 -8.66 -16.99
N TYR A 60 -0.15 -9.28 -18.03
CA TYR A 60 0.21 -8.97 -19.42
C TYR A 60 -0.10 -7.53 -19.78
N ASP A 61 -1.32 -7.05 -19.47
CA ASP A 61 -1.74 -5.69 -19.78
C ASP A 61 -0.91 -4.63 -19.01
N GLU A 62 -0.55 -4.89 -17.76
CA GLU A 62 0.34 -4.01 -16.97
C GLU A 62 1.77 -4.00 -17.53
N PHE A 63 2.22 -5.15 -18.05
CA PHE A 63 3.51 -5.22 -18.71
C PHE A 63 3.54 -4.41 -20.03
N ILE A 64 2.45 -4.40 -20.81
CA ILE A 64 2.33 -3.51 -21.97
C ILE A 64 2.42 -2.03 -21.57
N ASP A 65 1.86 -1.63 -20.43
CA ASP A 65 2.00 -0.26 -19.92
C ASP A 65 3.47 0.10 -19.62
N SER A 66 4.20 -0.80 -18.98
CA SER A 66 5.63 -0.62 -18.71
C SER A 66 6.48 -0.57 -19.99
N ILE A 67 6.17 -1.40 -20.98
CA ILE A 67 6.80 -1.35 -22.30
C ILE A 67 6.52 -0.01 -22.98
N ALA A 68 5.27 0.43 -23.01
CA ALA A 68 4.88 1.70 -23.61
C ALA A 68 5.61 2.87 -22.96
N TYR A 69 5.68 2.89 -21.62
CA TYR A 69 6.43 3.88 -20.88
C TYR A 69 7.92 3.92 -21.29
N THR A 70 8.59 2.76 -21.30
CA THR A 70 10.01 2.68 -21.65
C THR A 70 10.25 3.14 -23.11
N VAL A 71 9.38 2.73 -24.03
CA VAL A 71 9.45 3.17 -25.44
C VAL A 71 9.29 4.69 -25.56
N PHE A 72 8.32 5.29 -24.86
CA PHE A 72 8.12 6.74 -24.88
C PHE A 72 9.28 7.47 -24.18
N ASP A 73 9.88 6.87 -23.15
CA ASP A 73 11.00 7.49 -22.44
C ASP A 73 12.28 7.57 -23.29
N VAL A 74 12.55 6.57 -24.11
CA VAL A 74 13.74 6.55 -25.00
C VAL A 74 13.51 7.19 -26.37
N SER A 75 12.26 7.42 -26.80
CA SER A 75 11.94 8.05 -28.08
C SER A 75 12.28 9.55 -28.08
N ASN A 76 12.98 9.99 -29.14
CA ASN A 76 13.23 11.42 -29.38
C ASN A 76 11.99 12.17 -29.88
N ARG A 77 10.97 11.44 -30.33
CA ARG A 77 9.71 12.00 -30.86
C ARG A 77 8.61 12.10 -29.79
N ALA A 78 8.91 11.90 -28.55
CA ALA A 78 7.92 11.96 -27.46
C ALA A 78 7.23 13.32 -27.27
N GLY A 79 7.78 14.40 -27.83
CA GLY A 79 7.12 15.72 -27.91
C GLY A 79 6.15 15.88 -29.11
N ASP A 80 6.18 14.94 -30.08
CA ASP A 80 5.26 14.94 -31.21
C ASP A 80 3.94 14.26 -30.82
N LEU A 81 2.88 15.06 -30.61
CA LEU A 81 1.59 14.55 -30.17
C LEU A 81 0.93 13.60 -31.18
N LYS A 82 1.19 13.78 -32.48
CA LYS A 82 0.67 12.87 -33.52
C LYS A 82 1.36 11.51 -33.41
N PHE A 83 2.67 11.52 -33.22
CA PHE A 83 3.43 10.30 -32.97
C PHE A 83 2.94 9.57 -31.71
N LEU A 84 2.84 10.28 -30.58
CA LEU A 84 2.36 9.69 -29.31
C LEU A 84 0.94 9.13 -29.43
N THR A 85 0.02 9.84 -30.08
CA THR A 85 -1.35 9.36 -30.25
C THR A 85 -1.38 8.07 -31.06
N ARG A 86 -0.60 7.99 -32.15
CA ARG A 86 -0.51 6.75 -32.94
C ARG A 86 0.14 5.63 -32.15
N ALA A 87 1.18 5.91 -31.42
CA ALA A 87 1.92 4.97 -30.60
C ALA A 87 1.04 4.40 -29.47
N CYS A 88 0.27 5.26 -28.79
CA CYS A 88 -0.73 4.81 -27.80
C CYS A 88 -1.77 3.91 -28.45
N GLY A 89 -2.25 4.22 -29.67
CA GLY A 89 -3.19 3.38 -30.39
C GLY A 89 -2.67 1.96 -30.65
N ILE A 90 -1.40 1.84 -31.05
CA ILE A 90 -0.74 0.54 -31.30
C ILE A 90 -0.58 -0.21 -29.97
N ALA A 91 -0.01 0.41 -28.93
CA ALA A 91 0.19 -0.23 -27.65
C ALA A 91 -1.14 -0.67 -26.99
N CYS A 92 -2.20 0.15 -27.10
CA CYS A 92 -3.54 -0.24 -26.66
C CYS A 92 -4.11 -1.42 -27.45
N GLY A 93 -3.76 -1.54 -28.73
CA GLY A 93 -4.16 -2.67 -29.59
C GLY A 93 -3.53 -4.00 -29.16
N MET A 94 -2.38 -3.96 -28.48
CA MET A 94 -1.68 -5.14 -27.98
C MET A 94 -2.28 -5.67 -26.66
N LYS A 95 -3.05 -4.88 -25.94
CA LYS A 95 -3.67 -5.33 -24.68
C LYS A 95 -4.73 -6.40 -24.93
N ARG A 96 -4.76 -7.41 -24.07
CA ARG A 96 -5.75 -8.49 -24.10
C ARG A 96 -7.14 -7.99 -23.71
N LYS A 97 -7.22 -7.07 -22.75
CA LYS A 97 -8.46 -6.39 -22.34
C LYS A 97 -8.49 -4.97 -22.85
N LYS A 98 -9.34 -4.74 -23.87
CA LYS A 98 -9.43 -3.44 -24.56
C LYS A 98 -9.89 -2.29 -23.66
N GLU A 99 -10.56 -2.56 -22.56
CA GLU A 99 -10.95 -1.57 -21.55
C GLU A 99 -9.78 -1.03 -20.73
N ARG A 100 -8.64 -1.75 -20.67
CA ARG A 100 -7.47 -1.38 -19.89
C ARG A 100 -6.48 -0.47 -20.62
N LYS A 101 -6.98 0.56 -21.29
CA LYS A 101 -6.15 1.49 -22.06
C LYS A 101 -5.49 2.59 -21.21
N ALA A 102 -6.00 2.82 -20.02
CA ALA A 102 -5.61 3.94 -19.17
C ALA A 102 -4.10 4.00 -18.89
N GLY A 103 -3.46 2.86 -18.62
CA GLY A 103 -2.03 2.77 -18.31
C GLY A 103 -1.12 3.24 -19.45
N VAL A 104 -1.45 2.90 -20.71
CA VAL A 104 -0.68 3.37 -21.89
C VAL A 104 -0.77 4.89 -22.03
N HIS A 105 -1.97 5.46 -21.84
CA HIS A 105 -2.17 6.90 -21.90
C HIS A 105 -1.48 7.62 -20.73
N LEU A 106 -1.46 7.00 -19.58
CA LEU A 106 -0.71 7.48 -18.42
C LEU A 106 0.80 7.52 -18.71
N ALA A 107 1.35 6.46 -19.31
CA ALA A 107 2.75 6.42 -19.73
C ALA A 107 3.13 7.59 -20.67
N ALA A 108 2.27 7.87 -21.67
CA ALA A 108 2.46 9.01 -22.56
C ALA A 108 2.40 10.36 -21.83
N ALA A 109 1.43 10.52 -20.93
CA ALA A 109 1.28 11.75 -20.15
C ALA A 109 2.47 11.99 -19.22
N VAL A 110 2.98 10.96 -18.55
CA VAL A 110 4.18 11.06 -17.70
C VAL A 110 5.39 11.50 -18.51
N LYS A 111 5.57 10.97 -19.72
CA LYS A 111 6.64 11.43 -20.61
C LYS A 111 6.48 12.89 -21.00
N LEU A 112 5.27 13.32 -21.36
CA LEU A 112 4.98 14.71 -21.66
C LEU A 112 5.28 15.64 -20.48
N MET A 113 4.93 15.22 -19.26
CA MET A 113 5.29 15.96 -18.03
C MET A 113 6.80 16.10 -17.87
N LYS A 114 7.57 15.02 -18.08
CA LYS A 114 9.04 15.05 -17.99
C LYS A 114 9.70 16.03 -18.98
N ILE A 115 9.09 16.25 -20.14
CA ILE A 115 9.59 17.20 -21.15
C ILE A 115 8.94 18.58 -21.07
N GLY A 116 8.20 18.87 -19.99
CA GLY A 116 7.62 20.19 -19.72
C GLY A 116 6.35 20.50 -20.52
N MET A 117 5.57 19.50 -20.91
CA MET A 117 4.32 19.62 -21.65
C MET A 117 3.08 19.20 -20.83
N PRO A 118 2.78 19.87 -19.71
CA PRO A 118 1.67 19.49 -18.83
C PRO A 118 0.28 19.67 -19.46
N LEU A 119 0.09 20.65 -20.33
CA LEU A 119 -1.19 20.86 -21.01
C LEU A 119 -1.49 19.72 -21.99
N ALA A 120 -0.53 19.31 -22.79
CA ALA A 120 -0.66 18.17 -23.67
C ALA A 120 -0.89 16.88 -22.87
N ALA A 121 -0.22 16.68 -21.74
CA ALA A 121 -0.41 15.53 -20.86
C ALA A 121 -1.87 15.41 -20.41
N THR A 122 -2.56 16.52 -20.11
CA THR A 122 -3.98 16.47 -19.72
C THR A 122 -4.87 15.85 -20.82
N THR A 123 -4.55 16.05 -22.09
CA THR A 123 -5.35 15.53 -23.22
C THR A 123 -5.34 13.99 -23.26
N PHE A 124 -4.24 13.36 -22.85
CA PHE A 124 -4.13 11.89 -22.76
C PHE A 124 -4.82 11.33 -21.51
N LEU A 125 -4.91 12.10 -20.43
CA LEU A 125 -5.45 11.64 -19.16
C LEU A 125 -6.96 11.87 -19.02
N GLN A 126 -7.47 12.97 -19.56
CA GLN A 126 -8.88 13.38 -19.42
C GLN A 126 -9.92 12.26 -19.70
N PRO A 127 -9.79 11.44 -20.78
CA PRO A 127 -10.78 10.41 -21.08
C PRO A 127 -10.90 9.34 -20.00
N TYR A 128 -9.83 9.11 -19.19
CA TYR A 128 -9.72 8.00 -18.26
C TYR A 128 -9.75 8.42 -16.79
N ARG A 129 -9.69 9.72 -16.48
CA ARG A 129 -9.52 10.24 -15.12
C ARG A 129 -10.57 9.79 -14.10
N LYS A 130 -11.79 9.47 -14.57
CA LYS A 130 -12.89 9.00 -13.70
C LYS A 130 -12.87 7.49 -13.47
N PHE A 131 -12.20 6.74 -14.32
CA PHE A 131 -12.18 5.28 -14.31
C PHE A 131 -10.94 4.69 -13.68
N ASP A 132 -9.87 5.50 -13.58
CA ASP A 132 -8.59 5.08 -13.04
C ASP A 132 -8.04 6.17 -12.11
N ALA A 133 -7.77 5.77 -10.87
CA ALA A 133 -7.34 6.71 -9.85
C ALA A 133 -5.93 7.26 -10.06
N ALA A 134 -5.01 6.44 -10.59
CA ALA A 134 -3.67 6.91 -10.92
C ALA A 134 -3.74 7.98 -12.01
N VAL A 135 -4.54 7.74 -13.06
CA VAL A 135 -4.80 8.70 -14.13
C VAL A 135 -5.43 9.97 -13.59
N GLY A 136 -6.39 9.86 -12.67
CA GLY A 136 -7.03 11.01 -12.04
C GLY A 136 -6.04 11.85 -11.22
N CYS A 137 -5.19 11.22 -10.42
CA CYS A 137 -4.13 11.90 -9.67
C CYS A 137 -3.14 12.64 -10.59
N TRP A 138 -2.68 11.98 -11.64
CA TRP A 138 -1.78 12.58 -12.61
C TRP A 138 -2.43 13.75 -13.36
N CYS A 139 -3.70 13.62 -13.73
CA CYS A 139 -4.44 14.70 -14.39
C CYS A 139 -4.54 15.93 -13.48
N ALA A 140 -4.88 15.75 -12.22
CA ALA A 140 -4.90 16.83 -11.24
C ALA A 140 -3.50 17.44 -11.04
N TYR A 141 -2.44 16.61 -11.02
CA TYR A 141 -1.06 17.09 -10.93
C TYR A 141 -0.65 17.92 -12.15
N CYS A 142 -1.02 17.52 -13.37
CA CYS A 142 -0.77 18.33 -14.57
C CYS A 142 -1.41 19.73 -14.45
N TYR A 143 -2.68 19.82 -14.03
CA TYR A 143 -3.33 21.11 -13.82
C TYR A 143 -2.70 21.93 -12.70
N TYR A 144 -2.24 21.28 -11.63
CA TYR A 144 -1.52 21.97 -10.57
C TYR A 144 -0.17 22.52 -11.06
N THR A 145 0.56 21.77 -11.89
CA THR A 145 1.81 22.23 -12.52
C THR A 145 1.56 23.43 -13.42
N LEU A 146 0.51 23.40 -14.25
CA LEU A 146 0.08 24.56 -15.06
C LEU A 146 -0.21 25.80 -14.20
N TYR A 147 -0.85 25.63 -13.05
CA TYR A 147 -1.07 26.71 -12.11
C TYR A 147 0.25 27.25 -11.53
N LYS A 148 1.12 26.36 -11.04
CA LYS A 148 2.31 26.76 -10.28
C LYS A 148 3.44 27.28 -11.17
N GLU A 149 3.73 26.55 -12.22
CA GLU A 149 4.91 26.78 -13.07
C GLU A 149 4.56 27.46 -14.40
N GLY A 150 3.32 27.29 -14.86
CA GLY A 150 2.91 27.71 -16.19
C GLY A 150 3.35 26.73 -17.28
N SER A 151 3.24 27.10 -18.52
CA SER A 151 3.71 26.32 -19.67
C SER A 151 4.02 27.22 -20.85
N SER A 152 4.94 26.79 -21.71
CA SER A 152 5.21 27.43 -23.03
C SER A 152 4.40 26.77 -24.16
N GLU A 153 3.53 25.80 -23.84
CA GLU A 153 2.75 25.08 -24.83
C GLU A 153 1.72 25.98 -25.54
N PRO A 154 1.46 25.74 -26.84
CA PRO A 154 0.34 26.36 -27.53
C PRO A 154 -0.99 26.03 -26.82
N GLY A 155 -1.79 27.07 -26.56
CA GLY A 155 -3.06 26.93 -25.85
C GLY A 155 -2.99 27.13 -24.33
N TYR A 156 -1.80 27.23 -23.74
CA TYR A 156 -1.68 27.71 -22.35
C TYR A 156 -1.99 29.19 -22.27
N SER A 157 -2.78 29.58 -21.26
CA SER A 157 -3.12 30.99 -20.98
C SER A 157 -2.78 31.30 -19.52
N ALA A 158 -1.87 32.27 -19.34
CA ALA A 158 -1.53 32.77 -18.00
C ALA A 158 -2.70 33.43 -17.29
N SER A 159 -3.67 34.00 -18.04
CA SER A 159 -4.90 34.59 -17.48
C SER A 159 -5.84 33.53 -16.90
N GLU A 160 -5.73 32.28 -17.35
CA GLU A 160 -6.52 31.13 -16.84
C GLU A 160 -5.85 30.40 -15.71
N ARG A 161 -4.75 30.87 -15.17
CA ARG A 161 -3.95 30.19 -14.15
C ARG A 161 -4.79 29.74 -12.98
N TRP A 162 -5.70 30.54 -12.48
CA TRP A 162 -6.60 30.18 -11.37
C TRP A 162 -7.64 29.11 -11.77
N ASN A 163 -8.01 29.03 -13.03
CA ASN A 163 -8.91 27.99 -13.52
C ASN A 163 -8.20 26.62 -13.49
N TYR A 164 -6.90 26.55 -13.75
CA TYR A 164 -6.14 25.31 -13.62
C TYR A 164 -6.13 24.82 -12.17
N LEU A 165 -5.89 25.70 -11.18
CA LEU A 165 -5.98 25.34 -9.77
C LEU A 165 -7.38 24.83 -9.39
N LYS A 166 -8.43 25.55 -9.83
CA LYS A 166 -9.82 25.13 -9.58
C LYS A 166 -10.12 23.74 -10.18
N THR A 167 -9.63 23.49 -11.39
CA THR A 167 -9.81 22.20 -12.06
C THR A 167 -9.04 21.09 -11.33
N ALA A 168 -7.81 21.34 -10.89
CA ALA A 168 -7.04 20.39 -10.09
C ALA A 168 -7.80 20.01 -8.80
N ARG A 169 -8.29 21.01 -8.07
CA ARG A 169 -9.10 20.80 -6.86
C ARG A 169 -10.35 19.98 -7.13
N GLN A 170 -11.11 20.34 -8.16
CA GLN A 170 -12.33 19.60 -8.52
C GLN A 170 -12.04 18.13 -8.84
N GLN A 171 -10.93 17.85 -9.54
CA GLN A 171 -10.56 16.46 -9.84
C GLN A 171 -10.17 15.68 -8.61
N MET A 172 -9.53 16.32 -7.63
CA MET A 172 -9.24 15.67 -6.34
C MET A 172 -10.51 15.38 -5.55
N GLU A 173 -11.50 16.29 -5.58
CA GLU A 173 -12.81 16.05 -4.95
C GLU A 173 -13.54 14.89 -5.62
N GLU A 174 -13.53 14.81 -6.96
CA GLU A 174 -14.10 13.68 -7.72
C GLU A 174 -13.42 12.35 -7.36
N LEU A 175 -12.08 12.34 -7.18
CA LEU A 175 -11.32 11.17 -6.74
C LEU A 175 -11.70 10.75 -5.32
N GLY A 176 -11.89 11.70 -4.42
CA GLY A 176 -12.33 11.44 -3.04
C GLY A 176 -13.67 10.71 -2.94
N GLN A 177 -14.52 10.86 -3.97
CA GLN A 177 -15.80 10.17 -4.06
C GLN A 177 -15.70 8.80 -4.74
N ALA A 178 -14.62 8.53 -5.48
CA ALA A 178 -14.42 7.34 -6.30
C ALA A 178 -13.48 6.30 -5.64
N GLN A 179 -13.78 5.91 -4.39
CA GLN A 179 -12.95 5.00 -3.57
C GLN A 179 -12.44 3.72 -4.26
N PRO A 180 -13.24 2.99 -5.08
CA PRO A 180 -12.79 1.72 -5.65
C PRO A 180 -11.56 1.85 -6.55
N GLY A 181 -11.43 2.96 -7.28
CA GLY A 181 -10.31 3.18 -8.20
C GLY A 181 -8.96 3.38 -7.49
N LEU A 182 -8.96 3.95 -6.30
CA LEU A 182 -7.74 4.22 -5.52
C LEU A 182 -7.23 3.01 -4.75
N ASN A 183 -8.05 1.98 -4.56
CA ASN A 183 -7.61 0.72 -3.96
C ASN A 183 -6.44 0.07 -4.73
N ARG A 184 -6.34 0.28 -6.03
CA ARG A 184 -5.20 -0.22 -6.84
C ARG A 184 -3.89 0.46 -6.45
N LEU A 185 -3.90 1.79 -6.26
CA LEU A 185 -2.72 2.53 -5.78
C LEU A 185 -2.31 2.09 -4.38
N VAL A 186 -3.30 1.90 -3.49
CA VAL A 186 -3.08 1.47 -2.10
C VAL A 186 -2.50 0.08 -2.01
N LYS A 187 -3.01 -0.87 -2.81
CA LYS A 187 -2.55 -2.27 -2.78
C LYS A 187 -1.17 -2.49 -3.40
N GLY A 188 -0.59 -1.47 -3.99
CA GLY A 188 0.72 -1.59 -4.63
C GLY A 188 0.70 -2.37 -5.94
N GLU A 189 -0.48 -2.57 -6.54
CA GLU A 189 -0.63 -3.21 -7.86
C GLU A 189 0.09 -2.43 -8.98
N LEU A 190 0.44 -1.15 -8.69
CA LEU A 190 1.27 -0.28 -9.53
C LEU A 190 2.65 0.01 -8.89
N ALA A 191 3.04 -0.76 -7.86
CA ALA A 191 4.19 -0.45 -7.01
C ALA A 191 5.55 -0.58 -7.70
N ASP A 192 5.66 -1.40 -8.72
CA ASP A 192 6.91 -1.52 -9.49
C ASP A 192 7.18 -0.29 -10.36
N ASP A 193 6.17 0.56 -10.53
CA ASP A 193 6.27 1.79 -11.30
C ASP A 193 6.68 2.96 -10.40
N ARG A 194 7.95 3.00 -9.96
CA ARG A 194 8.54 4.07 -9.12
C ARG A 194 8.29 5.49 -9.65
N TRP A 195 8.07 5.63 -10.94
CA TRP A 195 7.78 6.88 -11.61
C TRP A 195 6.39 7.47 -11.27
N LEU A 196 5.47 6.67 -10.69
CA LEU A 196 4.16 7.12 -10.20
C LEU A 196 4.20 7.71 -8.78
N ILE A 197 5.28 7.50 -8.02
CA ILE A 197 5.35 7.77 -6.59
C ILE A 197 5.39 9.27 -6.27
N GLU A 198 6.23 10.03 -6.96
CA GLU A 198 6.39 11.47 -6.67
C GLU A 198 5.09 12.27 -6.80
N PRO A 199 4.36 12.21 -7.92
CA PRO A 199 3.07 12.89 -8.03
C PRO A 199 2.05 12.43 -7.02
N PHE A 200 2.06 11.14 -6.65
CA PHE A 200 1.17 10.59 -5.63
C PHE A 200 1.31 11.35 -4.30
N TRP A 201 2.53 11.53 -3.79
CA TRP A 201 2.75 12.23 -2.52
C TRP A 201 2.33 13.70 -2.58
N VAL A 202 2.66 14.38 -3.67
CA VAL A 202 2.21 15.76 -3.89
C VAL A 202 0.69 15.82 -3.82
N MET A 203 -0.01 14.91 -4.48
CA MET A 203 -1.47 14.90 -4.52
C MET A 203 -2.10 14.56 -3.18
N ILE A 204 -1.54 13.61 -2.41
CA ILE A 204 -2.03 13.27 -1.07
C ILE A 204 -1.92 14.49 -0.13
N PHE A 205 -0.77 15.17 -0.09
CA PHE A 205 -0.61 16.33 0.78
C PHE A 205 -1.47 17.50 0.34
N LEU A 206 -1.62 17.76 -0.97
CA LEU A 206 -2.55 18.78 -1.47
C LEU A 206 -4.00 18.44 -1.15
N ALA A 207 -4.42 17.19 -1.31
CA ALA A 207 -5.76 16.76 -0.96
C ALA A 207 -6.06 16.96 0.53
N THR A 208 -5.10 16.66 1.41
CA THR A 208 -5.27 16.91 2.85
C THR A 208 -5.38 18.40 3.17
N GLU A 209 -4.81 19.28 2.36
CA GLU A 209 -4.93 20.73 2.53
C GLU A 209 -6.25 21.29 1.98
N TRP A 210 -6.64 20.82 0.78
CA TRP A 210 -7.80 21.36 0.07
C TRP A 210 -9.13 20.77 0.49
N ILE A 211 -9.13 19.54 0.97
CA ILE A 211 -10.32 18.79 1.40
C ILE A 211 -10.08 18.25 2.81
N PRO A 212 -9.91 19.15 3.79
CA PRO A 212 -9.47 18.77 5.15
C PRO A 212 -10.44 17.85 5.89
N GLU A 213 -11.72 17.85 5.51
CA GLU A 213 -12.76 16.98 6.07
C GLU A 213 -12.73 15.55 5.52
N ASN A 214 -11.97 15.29 4.45
CA ASN A 214 -11.91 13.97 3.85
C ASN A 214 -10.77 13.13 4.43
N ARG A 215 -11.10 12.30 5.43
CA ARG A 215 -10.22 11.36 6.09
C ARG A 215 -9.51 10.40 5.13
N TRP A 216 -10.20 10.01 4.07
CA TRP A 216 -9.77 8.95 3.16
C TRP A 216 -8.40 9.19 2.49
N PHE A 217 -8.05 10.44 2.15
CA PHE A 217 -6.72 10.73 1.61
C PHE A 217 -5.60 10.47 2.62
N LEU A 218 -5.87 10.68 3.92
CA LEU A 218 -4.93 10.32 4.99
C LEU A 218 -4.75 8.81 5.10
N GLU A 219 -5.84 8.04 5.03
CA GLU A 219 -5.78 6.56 5.07
C GLU A 219 -4.94 5.99 3.93
N ILE A 220 -5.15 6.47 2.69
CA ILE A 220 -4.38 6.06 1.52
C ILE A 220 -2.91 6.41 1.70
N GLY A 221 -2.63 7.65 2.10
CA GLY A 221 -1.27 8.12 2.33
C GLY A 221 -0.56 7.29 3.40
N ILE A 222 -1.22 7.01 4.53
CA ILE A 222 -0.71 6.17 5.61
C ILE A 222 -0.41 4.75 5.11
N THR A 223 -1.36 4.13 4.39
CA THR A 223 -1.17 2.79 3.85
C THR A 223 0.05 2.73 2.93
N ARG A 224 0.18 3.70 2.04
CA ARG A 224 1.31 3.78 1.11
C ARG A 224 2.62 4.06 1.82
N ALA A 225 2.64 4.97 2.80
CA ALA A 225 3.84 5.25 3.60
C ALA A 225 4.36 4.01 4.32
N LYS A 226 3.45 3.17 4.84
CA LYS A 226 3.81 1.88 5.47
C LYS A 226 4.40 0.90 4.45
N GLN A 227 3.79 0.75 3.26
CA GLN A 227 4.28 -0.13 2.21
C GLN A 227 5.68 0.27 1.74
N GLU A 228 5.93 1.55 1.55
CA GLU A 228 7.21 2.10 1.11
C GLU A 228 8.23 2.28 2.23
N LYS A 229 7.82 2.02 3.49
CA LYS A 229 8.63 2.34 4.69
C LYS A 229 9.07 3.81 4.72
N ASN A 230 8.21 4.70 4.23
CA ASN A 230 8.43 6.15 4.22
C ASN A 230 7.98 6.76 5.55
N GLU A 231 8.82 6.60 6.57
CA GLU A 231 8.52 7.07 7.93
C GLU A 231 8.27 8.59 8.02
N PRO A 232 9.05 9.48 7.35
CA PRO A 232 8.77 10.91 7.37
C PRO A 232 7.36 11.27 6.85
N ALA A 233 6.91 10.64 5.78
CA ALA A 233 5.57 10.84 5.25
C ALA A 233 4.51 10.30 6.23
N LEU A 234 4.73 9.12 6.82
CA LEU A 234 3.84 8.52 7.80
C LEU A 234 3.65 9.45 9.02
N VAL A 235 4.73 9.92 9.62
CA VAL A 235 4.69 10.83 10.77
C VAL A 235 3.89 12.10 10.45
N LYS A 236 4.15 12.72 9.28
CA LYS A 236 3.44 13.93 8.85
C LYS A 236 1.93 13.69 8.68
N LEU A 237 1.54 12.57 8.06
CA LEU A 237 0.14 12.22 7.87
C LEU A 237 -0.58 11.93 9.20
N LEU A 238 0.09 11.25 10.13
CA LEU A 238 -0.43 11.02 11.48
C LEU A 238 -0.63 12.32 12.25
N GLN A 239 0.31 13.27 12.17
CA GLN A 239 0.16 14.60 12.77
C GLN A 239 -1.05 15.36 12.21
N ILE A 240 -1.26 15.32 10.89
CA ILE A 240 -2.45 15.89 10.25
C ILE A 240 -3.71 15.18 10.73
N GLY A 241 -3.67 13.85 10.83
CA GLY A 241 -4.79 13.03 11.32
C GLY A 241 -5.19 13.39 12.74
N PHE A 242 -4.24 13.49 13.68
CA PHE A 242 -4.50 13.90 15.05
C PHE A 242 -5.12 15.30 15.15
N LEU A 243 -4.64 16.24 14.33
CA LEU A 243 -5.14 17.61 14.36
C LEU A 243 -6.60 17.70 13.85
N ARG A 244 -6.93 16.95 12.79
CA ARG A 244 -8.22 17.08 12.10
C ARG A 244 -9.26 16.08 12.56
N PHE A 245 -8.84 14.91 12.98
CA PHE A 245 -9.70 13.79 13.42
C PHE A 245 -9.28 13.28 14.80
N PRO A 246 -9.33 14.13 15.85
CA PRO A 246 -8.80 13.80 17.17
C PRO A 246 -9.52 12.64 17.88
N ASN A 247 -10.70 12.26 17.39
CA ASN A 247 -11.49 11.14 17.93
C ASN A 247 -11.51 9.93 17.00
N ASP A 248 -10.58 9.85 16.04
CA ASP A 248 -10.50 8.72 15.13
C ASP A 248 -9.41 7.73 15.58
N MET A 249 -9.83 6.53 15.93
CA MET A 249 -8.99 5.42 16.40
C MET A 249 -7.86 5.07 15.42
N LEU A 250 -8.10 5.21 14.11
CA LEU A 250 -7.14 4.86 13.07
C LEU A 250 -5.77 5.52 13.31
N PHE A 251 -5.74 6.84 13.54
CA PHE A 251 -4.48 7.58 13.63
C PHE A 251 -3.70 7.20 14.88
N TYR A 252 -4.39 6.95 16.00
CA TYR A 252 -3.77 6.46 17.23
C TYR A 252 -3.24 5.03 17.07
N ARG A 253 -4.00 4.17 16.41
CA ARG A 253 -3.60 2.80 16.09
C ARG A 253 -2.30 2.78 15.30
N GLU A 254 -2.24 3.56 14.24
CA GLU A 254 -1.08 3.60 13.35
C GLU A 254 0.14 4.24 14.04
N ALA A 255 -0.06 5.29 14.84
CA ALA A 255 1.00 5.89 15.65
C ALA A 255 1.52 4.92 16.72
N TYR A 256 0.62 4.19 17.39
CA TYR A 256 1.00 3.15 18.33
C TYR A 256 1.87 2.07 17.66
N HIS A 257 1.46 1.57 16.50
CA HIS A 257 2.24 0.57 15.77
C HIS A 257 3.63 1.08 15.41
N LEU A 258 3.72 2.30 14.90
CA LEU A 258 5.00 2.93 14.57
C LEU A 258 5.92 2.99 15.80
N LYS A 259 5.43 3.52 16.93
CA LYS A 259 6.21 3.65 18.18
C LYS A 259 6.59 2.28 18.75
N PHE A 260 5.68 1.33 18.74
CA PHE A 260 5.95 -0.03 19.21
C PHE A 260 7.01 -0.74 18.37
N GLU A 261 6.98 -0.61 17.04
CA GLU A 261 7.97 -1.19 16.13
C GLU A 261 9.35 -0.55 16.26
N GLN A 262 9.40 0.74 16.57
CA GLN A 262 10.63 1.47 16.90
C GLN A 262 11.23 1.05 18.24
N GLY A 263 10.46 0.34 19.09
CA GLY A 263 10.85 0.01 20.45
C GLY A 263 10.66 1.15 21.45
N ASP A 264 10.03 2.24 21.03
CA ASP A 264 9.71 3.41 21.88
C ASP A 264 8.43 3.13 22.71
N LEU A 265 8.59 2.20 23.66
CA LEU A 265 7.47 1.68 24.46
C LEU A 265 6.88 2.73 25.41
N ALA A 266 7.64 3.75 25.77
CA ALA A 266 7.16 4.84 26.63
C ALA A 266 6.16 5.72 25.88
N ASP A 267 6.50 6.15 24.65
CA ASP A 267 5.59 6.92 23.81
C ASP A 267 4.38 6.08 23.38
N ALA A 268 4.59 4.79 23.05
CA ALA A 268 3.50 3.86 22.76
C ALA A 268 2.51 3.78 23.93
N LEU A 269 2.99 3.71 25.17
CA LEU A 269 2.15 3.71 26.37
C LEU A 269 1.41 5.04 26.55
N GLY A 270 2.06 6.18 26.26
CA GLY A 270 1.43 7.50 26.25
C GLY A 270 0.21 7.54 25.33
N LEU A 271 0.39 7.11 24.07
CA LEU A 271 -0.70 7.02 23.08
C LEU A 271 -1.85 6.11 23.54
N ILE A 272 -1.54 4.99 24.19
CA ILE A 272 -2.58 4.09 24.72
C ILE A 272 -3.39 4.78 25.82
N ARG A 273 -2.74 5.52 26.71
CA ARG A 273 -3.43 6.25 27.78
C ARG A 273 -4.33 7.34 27.23
N ASP A 274 -3.90 8.05 26.19
CA ASP A 274 -4.73 9.03 25.50
C ASP A 274 -5.93 8.35 24.83
N LEU A 275 -5.73 7.18 24.20
CA LEU A 275 -6.82 6.39 23.63
C LEU A 275 -7.83 5.97 24.71
N LEU A 276 -7.36 5.50 25.86
CA LEU A 276 -8.25 5.07 26.94
C LEU A 276 -9.08 6.19 27.54
N GLN A 277 -8.59 7.43 27.49
CA GLN A 277 -9.39 8.59 27.90
C GLN A 277 -10.53 8.88 26.93
N ARG A 278 -10.31 8.61 25.63
CA ARG A 278 -11.28 8.86 24.57
C ARG A 278 -12.24 7.69 24.35
N PHE A 279 -11.74 6.46 24.50
CA PHE A 279 -12.45 5.20 24.23
C PHE A 279 -12.31 4.26 25.45
N PRO A 280 -12.91 4.60 26.61
CA PRO A 280 -12.65 3.89 27.88
C PRO A 280 -13.15 2.44 27.89
N GLU A 281 -14.16 2.11 27.09
CA GLU A 281 -14.77 0.78 27.01
C GLU A 281 -14.32 -0.05 25.82
N ASP A 282 -13.52 0.54 24.92
CA ASP A 282 -13.03 -0.16 23.74
C ASP A 282 -11.94 -1.17 24.11
N PRO A 283 -12.04 -2.43 23.69
CA PRO A 283 -11.05 -3.45 23.99
C PRO A 283 -9.70 -3.22 23.30
N GLU A 284 -9.65 -2.49 22.20
CA GLU A 284 -8.43 -2.29 21.41
C GLU A 284 -7.33 -1.55 22.19
N PRO A 285 -7.56 -0.38 22.82
CA PRO A 285 -6.54 0.27 23.62
C PRO A 285 -6.07 -0.56 24.81
N VAL A 286 -6.98 -1.30 25.45
CA VAL A 286 -6.63 -2.18 26.57
C VAL A 286 -5.74 -3.32 26.08
N TYR A 287 -6.04 -3.90 24.93
CA TYR A 287 -5.21 -4.91 24.30
C TYR A 287 -3.80 -4.39 23.96
N TYR A 288 -3.70 -3.18 23.41
CA TYR A 288 -2.40 -2.56 23.15
C TYR A 288 -1.61 -2.29 24.43
N GLY A 289 -2.29 -1.94 25.53
CA GLY A 289 -1.67 -1.80 26.84
C GLY A 289 -1.10 -3.11 27.37
N LEU A 290 -1.86 -4.20 27.28
CA LEU A 290 -1.40 -5.55 27.61
C LEU A 290 -0.18 -5.93 26.76
N ARG A 291 -0.28 -5.75 25.44
CA ARG A 291 0.80 -6.03 24.48
C ARG A 291 2.07 -5.26 24.80
N THR A 292 1.98 -3.98 25.13
CA THR A 292 3.13 -3.15 25.52
C THR A 292 3.71 -3.60 26.86
N GLY A 293 2.85 -3.94 27.83
CA GLY A 293 3.24 -4.46 29.13
C GLY A 293 3.99 -5.80 29.10
N LEU A 294 3.84 -6.60 28.02
CA LEU A 294 4.63 -7.82 27.82
C LEU A 294 6.14 -7.51 27.70
N TYR A 295 6.51 -6.37 27.11
CA TYR A 295 7.89 -5.99 26.84
C TYR A 295 8.49 -5.06 27.88
N LEU A 296 7.66 -4.38 28.67
CA LEU A 296 8.14 -3.50 29.71
C LEU A 296 8.63 -4.31 30.94
N PRO A 297 9.75 -3.91 31.57
CA PRO A 297 10.24 -4.56 32.77
C PRO A 297 9.30 -4.35 33.98
N GLN A 298 8.54 -3.25 33.99
CA GLN A 298 7.60 -2.89 35.04
C GLN A 298 6.36 -3.79 34.99
N LYS A 299 6.23 -4.69 35.99
CA LYS A 299 5.11 -5.61 36.13
C LYS A 299 3.78 -4.86 36.31
N GLU A 300 3.84 -3.74 36.99
CA GLU A 300 2.68 -2.90 37.34
C GLU A 300 1.90 -2.45 36.13
N VAL A 301 2.59 -2.16 35.00
CA VAL A 301 1.94 -1.75 33.75
C VAL A 301 1.08 -2.89 33.18
N PHE A 302 1.63 -4.11 33.12
CA PHE A 302 0.87 -5.26 32.66
C PHE A 302 -0.34 -5.54 33.57
N GLU A 303 -0.16 -5.48 34.90
CA GLU A 303 -1.22 -5.71 35.87
C GLU A 303 -2.31 -4.63 35.85
N GLU A 304 -1.94 -3.37 35.57
CA GLU A 304 -2.90 -2.28 35.35
C GLU A 304 -3.84 -2.62 34.20
N PHE A 305 -3.30 -2.93 33.04
CA PHE A 305 -4.10 -3.24 31.86
C PHE A 305 -4.83 -4.58 31.97
N ARG A 306 -4.26 -5.55 32.69
CA ARG A 306 -4.91 -6.83 32.95
C ARG A 306 -6.18 -6.66 33.81
N ARG A 307 -6.12 -5.85 34.88
CA ARG A 307 -7.30 -5.51 35.68
C ARG A 307 -8.35 -4.74 34.87
N ARG A 308 -7.90 -3.87 33.99
CA ARG A 308 -8.80 -3.10 33.11
C ARG A 308 -9.50 -4.02 32.10
N ALA A 309 -8.79 -5.00 31.55
CA ALA A 309 -9.35 -5.99 30.65
C ALA A 309 -10.46 -6.84 31.33
N ASP A 310 -10.28 -7.18 32.61
CA ASP A 310 -11.33 -7.84 33.40
C ASP A 310 -12.54 -6.92 33.61
N ALA A 311 -12.30 -5.64 33.89
CA ALA A 311 -13.37 -4.66 34.13
C ALA A 311 -14.26 -4.45 32.91
N ILE A 312 -13.70 -4.42 31.70
CA ILE A 312 -14.45 -4.30 30.44
C ILE A 312 -14.96 -5.67 29.93
N LYS A 313 -14.77 -6.73 30.69
CA LYS A 313 -15.16 -8.11 30.35
C LYS A 313 -14.58 -8.61 29.04
N MET A 314 -13.31 -8.33 28.80
CA MET A 314 -12.61 -8.85 27.62
C MET A 314 -12.73 -10.38 27.55
N PRO A 315 -12.85 -10.99 26.34
CA PRO A 315 -13.06 -12.44 26.21
C PRO A 315 -12.00 -13.27 26.94
N GLY A 316 -12.46 -14.21 27.79
CA GLY A 316 -11.57 -14.98 28.65
C GLY A 316 -10.53 -15.82 27.89
N HIS A 317 -10.85 -16.30 26.69
CA HIS A 317 -9.88 -17.02 25.84
C HIS A 317 -8.71 -16.13 25.39
N VAL A 318 -8.96 -14.84 25.16
CA VAL A 318 -7.91 -13.85 24.87
C VAL A 318 -7.05 -13.63 26.10
N LEU A 319 -7.68 -13.45 27.28
CA LEU A 319 -6.97 -13.21 28.54
C LEU A 319 -6.06 -14.38 28.94
N HIS A 320 -6.51 -15.61 28.84
CA HIS A 320 -5.67 -16.79 29.13
C HIS A 320 -4.45 -16.88 28.22
N LEU A 321 -4.60 -16.55 26.93
CA LEU A 321 -3.47 -16.55 25.99
C LEU A 321 -2.50 -15.40 26.25
N ILE A 322 -2.97 -14.25 26.68
CA ILE A 322 -2.12 -13.12 27.08
C ILE A 322 -1.37 -13.46 28.39
N ASP A 323 -2.02 -14.07 29.38
CA ASP A 323 -1.40 -14.51 30.62
C ASP A 323 -0.34 -15.60 30.34
N TYR A 324 -0.64 -16.56 29.44
CA TYR A 324 0.33 -17.53 28.93
C TYR A 324 1.55 -16.80 28.32
N LEU A 325 1.32 -15.87 27.40
CA LEU A 325 2.38 -15.17 26.70
C LEU A 325 3.26 -14.35 27.67
N TYR A 326 2.64 -13.71 28.65
CA TYR A 326 3.35 -12.97 29.68
C TYR A 326 4.29 -13.86 30.50
N ALA A 327 3.81 -15.02 30.95
CA ALA A 327 4.60 -15.99 31.69
C ALA A 327 5.72 -16.58 30.81
N PHE A 328 5.40 -16.94 29.57
CA PHE A 328 6.35 -17.50 28.60
C PHE A 328 7.51 -16.55 28.29
N LEU A 329 7.23 -15.29 27.98
CA LEU A 329 8.26 -14.31 27.65
C LEU A 329 9.21 -14.03 28.81
N ARG A 330 8.73 -14.22 30.05
CA ARG A 330 9.51 -14.06 31.29
C ARG A 330 10.18 -15.35 31.76
N GLY A 331 10.06 -16.44 31.00
CA GLY A 331 10.67 -17.73 31.33
C GLY A 331 9.98 -18.48 32.49
N ARG A 332 8.76 -18.09 32.85
CA ARG A 332 7.98 -18.73 33.93
C ARG A 332 7.14 -19.88 33.35
N MET A 333 7.80 -20.98 32.96
CA MET A 333 7.16 -22.04 32.19
C MET A 333 6.02 -22.74 32.94
N ASP A 334 6.12 -22.94 34.26
CA ASP A 334 5.04 -23.53 35.04
C ASP A 334 3.75 -22.70 34.99
N GLN A 335 3.88 -21.37 35.10
CA GLN A 335 2.74 -20.47 34.99
C GLN A 335 2.19 -20.41 33.56
N ALA A 336 3.06 -20.43 32.57
CA ALA A 336 2.64 -20.48 31.17
C ALA A 336 1.83 -21.76 30.89
N ASN A 337 2.32 -22.91 31.30
CA ASN A 337 1.63 -24.17 31.14
C ASN A 337 0.27 -24.21 31.90
N LEU A 338 0.22 -23.65 33.10
CA LEU A 338 -1.04 -23.55 33.86
C LEU A 338 -2.09 -22.71 33.12
N SER A 339 -1.71 -21.58 32.58
CA SER A 339 -2.61 -20.72 31.79
C SER A 339 -3.09 -21.41 30.51
N LEU A 340 -2.23 -22.20 29.88
CA LEU A 340 -2.57 -22.95 28.67
C LEU A 340 -3.48 -24.16 28.99
N ASP A 341 -3.30 -24.82 30.16
CA ASP A 341 -4.18 -25.88 30.64
C ASP A 341 -5.59 -25.37 30.96
N GLU A 342 -5.66 -24.19 31.58
CA GLU A 342 -6.94 -23.54 31.82
C GLU A 342 -7.64 -23.13 30.52
N PHE A 343 -6.89 -22.60 29.55
CA PHE A 343 -7.41 -22.31 28.21
C PHE A 343 -7.98 -23.56 27.55
N HIS A 344 -7.20 -24.66 27.53
CA HIS A 344 -7.60 -25.95 26.95
C HIS A 344 -8.89 -26.46 27.59
N ARG A 345 -8.97 -26.42 28.92
CA ARG A 345 -10.13 -26.91 29.68
C ARG A 345 -11.40 -26.07 29.45
N LYS A 346 -11.25 -24.75 29.40
CA LYS A 346 -12.38 -23.81 29.28
C LYS A 346 -12.89 -23.63 27.86
N TYR A 347 -12.02 -23.81 26.86
CA TYR A 347 -12.32 -23.54 25.45
C TYR A 347 -12.01 -24.76 24.55
N PRO A 348 -12.76 -25.88 24.70
CA PRO A 348 -12.46 -27.12 23.96
C PRO A 348 -12.51 -26.98 22.44
N SER A 349 -13.32 -26.05 21.91
CA SER A 349 -13.39 -25.74 20.47
C SER A 349 -12.11 -25.10 19.91
N LEU A 350 -11.22 -24.61 20.78
CA LEU A 350 -9.95 -23.98 20.43
C LEU A 350 -8.73 -24.83 20.82
N ASN A 351 -8.93 -26.10 21.21
CA ASN A 351 -7.88 -26.99 21.68
C ASN A 351 -6.71 -27.15 20.71
N TYR A 352 -7.00 -27.16 19.41
CA TYR A 352 -5.99 -27.22 18.36
C TYR A 352 -4.93 -26.11 18.52
N TYR A 353 -5.36 -24.90 18.89
CA TYR A 353 -4.44 -23.79 19.07
C TYR A 353 -3.53 -23.96 20.30
N SER A 354 -4.08 -24.45 21.43
CA SER A 354 -3.29 -24.76 22.63
C SER A 354 -2.29 -25.89 22.43
N GLU A 355 -2.63 -26.89 21.63
CA GLU A 355 -1.74 -27.99 21.26
C GLU A 355 -0.55 -27.53 20.43
N ILE A 356 -0.79 -26.65 19.44
CA ILE A 356 0.30 -26.06 18.65
C ILE A 356 1.25 -25.25 19.56
N LEU A 357 0.71 -24.43 20.45
CA LEU A 357 1.53 -23.63 21.36
C LEU A 357 2.37 -24.53 22.28
N ARG A 358 1.80 -25.64 22.82
CA ARG A 358 2.52 -26.64 23.61
C ARG A 358 3.65 -27.28 22.80
N PHE A 359 3.34 -27.75 21.60
CA PHE A 359 4.34 -28.36 20.73
C PHE A 359 5.53 -27.44 20.50
N VAL A 360 5.26 -26.19 20.09
CA VAL A 360 6.32 -25.19 19.83
C VAL A 360 7.16 -24.93 21.08
N THR A 361 6.56 -24.88 22.26
CA THR A 361 7.26 -24.54 23.51
C THR A 361 7.97 -25.74 24.16
N THR A 362 7.59 -26.97 23.84
CA THR A 362 8.26 -28.17 24.34
C THR A 362 9.42 -28.61 23.44
N GLU A 363 9.26 -28.51 22.13
CA GLU A 363 10.26 -29.01 21.18
C GLU A 363 11.41 -28.00 20.94
N ILE A 364 11.19 -26.71 21.20
CA ILE A 364 12.16 -25.67 20.92
C ILE A 364 12.51 -24.90 22.22
N PRO A 365 13.80 -24.77 22.57
CA PRO A 365 14.21 -24.07 23.79
C PRO A 365 13.66 -22.64 23.85
N PRO A 366 12.97 -22.25 24.96
CA PRO A 366 12.36 -20.92 25.10
C PRO A 366 13.38 -19.78 25.21
N THR A 367 14.66 -20.08 25.26
CA THR A 367 15.78 -19.11 25.25
C THR A 367 16.04 -18.52 23.88
N GLU A 368 15.58 -19.16 22.81
CA GLU A 368 15.81 -18.70 21.44
C GLU A 368 14.90 -17.50 21.08
N LYS A 369 15.50 -16.35 20.70
CA LYS A 369 14.76 -15.13 20.36
C LYS A 369 13.76 -15.35 19.23
N SER A 370 14.09 -16.22 18.27
CA SER A 370 13.23 -16.59 17.14
C SER A 370 11.94 -17.24 17.63
N VAL A 371 12.01 -18.15 18.57
CA VAL A 371 10.85 -18.85 19.14
C VAL A 371 9.93 -17.91 19.89
N LYS A 372 10.49 -17.05 20.76
CA LYS A 372 9.72 -16.02 21.46
C LYS A 372 8.96 -15.11 20.48
N ARG A 373 9.60 -14.75 19.35
CA ARG A 373 8.96 -13.95 18.32
C ARG A 373 7.83 -14.69 17.62
N VAL A 374 8.03 -15.95 17.24
CA VAL A 374 6.99 -16.77 16.57
C VAL A 374 5.79 -16.98 17.47
N VAL A 375 5.99 -17.36 18.73
CA VAL A 375 4.92 -17.53 19.72
C VAL A 375 4.17 -16.21 19.94
N PHE A 376 4.90 -15.12 20.12
CA PHE A 376 4.29 -13.80 20.26
C PHE A 376 3.41 -13.44 19.06
N LEU A 377 3.91 -13.54 17.83
CA LEU A 377 3.16 -13.20 16.63
C LEU A 377 1.92 -14.08 16.44
N SER A 378 2.04 -15.37 16.75
CA SER A 378 0.91 -16.30 16.68
C SER A 378 -0.21 -15.91 17.65
N VAL A 379 0.14 -15.64 18.92
CA VAL A 379 -0.85 -15.23 19.93
C VAL A 379 -1.40 -13.83 19.62
N ASP A 380 -0.56 -12.88 19.22
CA ASP A 380 -0.96 -11.51 18.85
C ASP A 380 -2.01 -11.52 17.71
N ASN A 381 -1.74 -12.28 16.65
CA ASN A 381 -2.65 -12.41 15.52
C ASN A 381 -3.98 -13.06 15.91
N PHE A 382 -3.94 -14.12 16.74
CA PHE A 382 -5.15 -14.76 17.25
C PHE A 382 -5.99 -13.78 18.08
N CYS A 383 -5.37 -13.10 19.03
CA CYS A 383 -6.06 -12.14 19.91
C CYS A 383 -6.69 -10.99 19.10
N LYS A 384 -5.96 -10.42 18.14
CA LYS A 384 -6.48 -9.37 17.25
C LYS A 384 -7.72 -9.83 16.49
N LYS A 385 -7.67 -11.03 15.91
CA LYS A 385 -8.81 -11.62 15.20
C LYS A 385 -10.02 -11.81 16.12
N MET A 386 -9.81 -12.33 17.35
CA MET A 386 -10.89 -12.55 18.31
C MET A 386 -11.52 -11.25 18.83
N LEU A 387 -10.74 -10.18 18.90
CA LEU A 387 -11.18 -8.85 19.31
C LEU A 387 -11.64 -7.99 18.14
N ARG A 388 -11.55 -8.47 16.89
CA ARG A 388 -11.84 -7.74 15.64
C ARG A 388 -11.05 -6.44 15.49
N ILE A 389 -9.82 -6.43 16.01
CA ILE A 389 -8.94 -5.27 15.93
C ILE A 389 -8.48 -5.08 14.50
N GLY A 390 -8.72 -3.89 13.93
CA GLY A 390 -8.32 -3.55 12.56
C GLY A 390 -9.29 -3.99 11.45
N GLU A 391 -10.48 -4.48 11.79
CA GLU A 391 -11.54 -4.85 10.81
C GLU A 391 -12.47 -3.67 10.44
N THR A 392 -12.21 -2.47 10.96
CA THR A 392 -13.02 -1.25 10.70
C THR A 392 -12.42 -0.39 9.61
#